data_4545f036660acebbd5cc11746a7222bc
#
_entry.id   4545f036660acebbd5cc11746a7222bc
#
_cell.length_a   1.000
_cell.length_b   1.000
_cell.length_c   1.000
_cell.angle_alpha   90.00
_cell.angle_beta   90.00
_cell.angle_gamma   90.00
#
_symmetry.space_group_name_H-M   'P 1'
#
loop_
_entity.id
_entity.type
_entity.pdbx_description
1 polymer ?
#
loop_
_entity_poly.entity_id
_entity_poly.type
_entity_poly.pdbx_seq_one_letter_code
_entity_poly.pdbx_strand_id
1 'polypeptide(L)'
;MKYTRTRKQPLPKLTDTLVMETAREALNDPLPLEAEGYVCTGADLWQIVLGASVKQMTIHGLCESLECAPSDVAVRGYLNAQLTVEALPDIEDRLNAALAAQIPRRVFKRPRDTAVDYHEQAYYGKTEQAEGLWVRAAAQDGTPRFYRVATAYVIWRDMRVTLAIKFITPDDDPVGTLSSLLARLSGLNYRVKTLYLDRGFDGVGVMRFLTLHTRLRAVIACTIRGKTGGTRALCRGRGSYRTRYTFHRPEHGAFTADLAMCKVFTTARRTGRNPRRADWMIFILIRCAGFPQQVHHAYRRRFGIESSYRCARRTRGWTTSPNPALRFVLIALSLFLVNVWVALRWQFAQLPRRGGRLVCYAHFRLQRLIDWIARVVERIYLPVHTIYALASPID
;
A
#
# COMPACT_ATOMS: atom_id res chain seq x y z
N MET A 1 17.05 -35.63 43.93
CA MET A 1 16.95 -34.46 43.03
C MET A 1 15.48 -34.04 42.86
N LYS A 2 15.07 -32.90 43.45
CA LYS A 2 13.70 -32.39 43.33
C LYS A 2 13.61 -31.64 41.98
N TYR A 3 12.84 -32.19 41.03
CA TYR A 3 12.44 -31.49 39.82
C TYR A 3 11.51 -30.29 40.15
N THR A 4 12.03 -29.10 40.20
CA THR A 4 11.22 -27.87 40.28
C THR A 4 10.48 -27.71 38.94
N ARG A 5 9.17 -28.01 38.95
CA ARG A 5 8.30 -27.64 37.83
C ARG A 5 8.31 -26.13 37.63
N THR A 6 9.08 -25.65 36.67
CA THR A 6 9.00 -24.27 36.21
C THR A 6 7.57 -24.01 35.78
N ARG A 7 6.85 -23.12 36.48
CA ARG A 7 5.52 -22.65 36.09
C ARG A 7 5.65 -22.12 34.66
N LYS A 8 5.03 -22.81 33.70
CA LYS A 8 4.91 -22.30 32.32
C LYS A 8 4.19 -20.97 32.41
N GLN A 9 4.85 -19.87 32.03
CA GLN A 9 4.19 -18.59 31.86
C GLN A 9 3.01 -18.76 30.89
N PRO A 10 1.83 -18.20 31.19
CA PRO A 10 0.69 -18.29 30.29
C PRO A 10 1.07 -17.69 28.92
N LEU A 11 0.67 -18.37 27.85
CA LEU A 11 0.90 -17.87 26.50
C LEU A 11 0.19 -16.51 26.32
N PRO A 12 0.84 -15.54 25.66
CA PRO A 12 0.23 -14.24 25.42
C PRO A 12 -1.05 -14.41 24.59
N LYS A 13 -2.13 -13.73 25.00
CA LYS A 13 -3.44 -13.79 24.34
C LYS A 13 -3.60 -12.59 23.42
N LEU A 14 -4.07 -12.83 22.20
CA LEU A 14 -4.51 -11.79 21.29
C LEU A 14 -6.04 -11.71 21.37
N THR A 15 -6.55 -10.52 21.70
CA THR A 15 -7.99 -10.23 21.83
C THR A 15 -8.42 -9.19 20.81
N ASP A 16 -9.72 -9.07 20.56
CA ASP A 16 -10.30 -8.04 19.72
C ASP A 16 -10.01 -6.63 20.25
N THR A 17 -10.14 -6.42 21.58
CA THR A 17 -9.79 -5.16 22.25
C THR A 17 -8.32 -4.80 22.01
N LEU A 18 -7.38 -5.74 22.22
CA LEU A 18 -5.95 -5.50 21.98
C LEU A 18 -5.66 -5.13 20.51
N VAL A 19 -6.38 -5.74 19.56
CA VAL A 19 -6.24 -5.39 18.13
C VAL A 19 -6.70 -3.97 17.86
N MET A 20 -7.84 -3.55 18.42
CA MET A 20 -8.37 -2.19 18.28
C MET A 20 -7.44 -1.16 18.93
N GLU A 21 -7.03 -1.40 20.17
CA GLU A 21 -6.10 -0.54 20.91
C GLU A 21 -4.78 -0.38 20.14
N THR A 22 -4.17 -1.49 19.70
CA THR A 22 -2.94 -1.45 18.90
C THR A 22 -3.10 -0.60 17.64
N ALA A 23 -4.22 -0.73 16.93
CA ALA A 23 -4.45 0.05 15.72
C ALA A 23 -4.69 1.54 16.04
N ARG A 24 -5.51 1.84 17.06
CA ARG A 24 -5.86 3.20 17.45
C ARG A 24 -4.65 3.97 18.01
N GLU A 25 -3.92 3.39 18.95
CA GLU A 25 -2.76 4.03 19.58
C GLU A 25 -1.67 4.32 18.55
N ALA A 26 -1.34 3.35 17.73
CA ALA A 26 -0.31 3.51 16.69
C ALA A 26 -0.68 4.54 15.59
N LEU A 27 -1.95 4.94 15.49
CA LEU A 27 -2.40 6.05 14.66
C LEU A 27 -2.44 7.36 15.45
N ASN A 28 -2.99 7.31 16.66
CA ASN A 28 -3.19 8.50 17.47
C ASN A 28 -1.87 9.13 17.95
N ASP A 29 -0.85 8.31 18.26
CA ASP A 29 0.45 8.82 18.68
C ASP A 29 1.09 9.77 17.62
N PRO A 30 1.22 9.38 16.34
CA PRO A 30 1.79 10.29 15.34
C PRO A 30 0.78 11.28 14.74
N LEU A 31 -0.51 10.92 14.65
CA LEU A 31 -1.56 11.75 14.06
C LEU A 31 -2.75 11.83 15.03
N PRO A 32 -2.63 12.59 16.13
CA PRO A 32 -3.75 12.80 17.02
C PRO A 32 -4.87 13.54 16.27
N LEU A 33 -6.09 13.04 16.42
CA LEU A 33 -7.30 13.74 15.99
C LEU A 33 -7.98 14.32 17.20
N GLU A 34 -8.34 15.59 17.11
CA GLU A 34 -8.94 16.36 18.21
C GLU A 34 -10.45 16.57 17.95
N ALA A 35 -11.23 16.47 18.98
CA ALA A 35 -12.63 16.85 18.97
C ALA A 35 -12.98 17.45 20.33
N GLU A 36 -13.43 18.70 20.32
CA GLU A 36 -13.79 19.47 21.50
C GLU A 36 -15.30 19.38 21.81
N GLY A 37 -15.92 18.27 21.47
CA GLY A 37 -17.36 18.10 21.63
C GLY A 37 -17.73 17.25 22.85
N TYR A 38 -18.84 17.58 23.49
CA TYR A 38 -19.38 16.76 24.59
C TYR A 38 -19.77 15.33 24.14
N VAL A 39 -20.12 15.19 22.84
CA VAL A 39 -20.62 13.92 22.27
C VAL A 39 -19.58 13.20 21.39
N CYS A 40 -18.47 13.86 21.05
CA CYS A 40 -17.45 13.29 20.18
C CYS A 40 -16.06 13.65 20.70
N THR A 41 -15.23 12.65 20.90
CA THR A 41 -13.84 12.81 21.34
C THR A 41 -12.88 12.43 20.22
N GLY A 42 -11.60 12.76 20.33
CA GLY A 42 -10.59 12.32 19.36
C GLY A 42 -10.48 10.80 19.26
N ALA A 43 -10.76 10.08 20.35
CA ALA A 43 -10.82 8.61 20.33
C ALA A 43 -11.97 8.09 19.46
N ASP A 44 -13.14 8.75 19.50
CA ASP A 44 -14.29 8.40 18.68
C ASP A 44 -13.99 8.59 17.21
N LEU A 45 -13.28 9.65 16.83
CA LEU A 45 -12.90 9.92 15.44
C LEU A 45 -12.13 8.72 14.85
N TRP A 46 -11.09 8.24 15.55
CA TRP A 46 -10.33 7.08 15.06
C TRP A 46 -11.15 5.79 15.09
N GLN A 47 -12.00 5.58 16.10
CA GLN A 47 -12.84 4.38 16.16
C GLN A 47 -13.84 4.34 15.01
N ILE A 48 -14.49 5.46 14.68
CA ILE A 48 -15.42 5.57 13.55
C ILE A 48 -14.68 5.38 12.22
N VAL A 49 -13.52 6.03 12.02
CA VAL A 49 -12.73 5.90 10.79
C VAL A 49 -12.21 4.46 10.60
N LEU A 50 -11.73 3.81 11.67
CA LEU A 50 -11.34 2.40 11.65
C LEU A 50 -12.53 1.48 11.36
N GLY A 51 -13.67 1.71 12.01
CA GLY A 51 -14.92 0.98 11.78
C GLY A 51 -15.40 1.10 10.33
N ALA A 52 -15.48 2.32 9.81
CA ALA A 52 -15.86 2.57 8.41
C ALA A 52 -14.89 1.86 7.43
N SER A 53 -13.60 1.87 7.77
CA SER A 53 -12.57 1.22 6.94
C SER A 53 -12.73 -0.30 6.90
N VAL A 54 -12.88 -0.98 8.03
CA VAL A 54 -13.00 -2.45 8.06
C VAL A 54 -14.35 -2.96 7.57
N LYS A 55 -15.42 -2.18 7.76
CA LYS A 55 -16.75 -2.50 7.23
C LYS A 55 -16.93 -2.08 5.77
N GLN A 56 -15.93 -1.42 5.18
CA GLN A 56 -15.97 -0.88 3.81
C GLN A 56 -17.20 0.02 3.58
N MET A 57 -17.49 0.87 4.55
CA MET A 57 -18.60 1.82 4.54
C MET A 57 -18.09 3.25 4.45
N THR A 58 -18.99 4.19 4.18
CA THR A 58 -18.75 5.61 4.42
C THR A 58 -18.89 5.92 5.92
N ILE A 59 -18.34 7.03 6.36
CA ILE A 59 -18.52 7.51 7.74
C ILE A 59 -20.02 7.66 8.04
N HIS A 60 -20.77 8.29 7.12
CA HIS A 60 -22.23 8.40 7.21
C HIS A 60 -22.88 7.01 7.41
N GLY A 61 -22.68 6.08 6.49
CA GLY A 61 -23.30 4.77 6.57
C GLY A 61 -22.91 3.98 7.84
N LEU A 62 -21.69 4.16 8.36
CA LEU A 62 -21.32 3.55 9.64
C LEU A 62 -22.09 4.19 10.80
N CYS A 63 -22.09 5.53 10.92
CA CYS A 63 -22.79 6.23 12.00
C CYS A 63 -24.29 5.89 12.01
N GLU A 64 -24.94 5.85 10.85
CA GLU A 64 -26.33 5.45 10.68
C GLU A 64 -26.63 3.99 11.11
N SER A 65 -25.63 3.12 11.05
CA SER A 65 -25.77 1.72 11.44
C SER A 65 -25.57 1.48 12.96
N LEU A 66 -25.33 2.55 13.74
CA LEU A 66 -24.98 2.48 15.15
C LEU A 66 -25.88 3.43 15.97
N GLU A 67 -26.40 2.95 17.13
CA GLU A 67 -27.35 3.70 17.96
C GLU A 67 -26.71 4.86 18.74
N CYS A 68 -25.49 4.64 19.25
CA CYS A 68 -24.80 5.58 20.14
C CYS A 68 -23.59 6.25 19.49
N ALA A 69 -23.44 6.18 18.16
CA ALA A 69 -22.33 6.84 17.49
C ALA A 69 -22.52 8.37 17.45
N PRO A 70 -21.42 9.15 17.45
CA PRO A 70 -21.51 10.57 17.12
C PRO A 70 -22.17 10.79 15.75
N SER A 71 -22.83 11.92 15.56
CA SER A 71 -23.41 12.23 14.24
C SER A 71 -22.32 12.27 13.17
N ASP A 72 -22.64 11.75 11.99
CA ASP A 72 -21.69 11.75 10.86
C ASP A 72 -21.29 13.18 10.43
N VAL A 73 -22.20 14.14 10.61
CA VAL A 73 -21.92 15.56 10.35
C VAL A 73 -20.84 16.08 11.27
N ALA A 74 -20.91 15.78 12.59
CA ALA A 74 -19.89 16.19 13.57
C ALA A 74 -18.55 15.51 13.25
N VAL A 75 -18.54 14.20 13.05
CA VAL A 75 -17.33 13.44 12.71
C VAL A 75 -16.65 14.00 11.44
N ARG A 76 -17.42 14.22 10.38
CA ARG A 76 -16.88 14.80 9.13
C ARG A 76 -16.41 16.24 9.31
N GLY A 77 -17.10 17.01 10.14
CA GLY A 77 -16.70 18.39 10.49
C GLY A 77 -15.33 18.43 11.13
N TYR A 78 -15.10 17.65 12.20
CA TYR A 78 -13.79 17.56 12.87
C TYR A 78 -12.70 17.02 11.94
N LEU A 79 -12.99 16.01 11.15
CA LEU A 79 -12.01 15.47 10.20
C LEU A 79 -11.63 16.47 9.12
N ASN A 80 -12.59 17.19 8.53
CA ASN A 80 -12.30 18.16 7.48
C ASN A 80 -11.57 19.41 8.01
N ALA A 81 -11.81 19.79 9.28
CA ALA A 81 -11.09 20.91 9.92
C ALA A 81 -9.60 20.60 10.12
N GLN A 82 -9.23 19.33 10.31
CA GLN A 82 -7.86 18.91 10.61
C GLN A 82 -7.13 18.32 9.41
N LEU A 83 -7.87 17.62 8.54
CA LEU A 83 -7.32 17.00 7.33
C LEU A 83 -7.47 17.96 6.15
N THR A 84 -6.65 19.01 6.12
CA THR A 84 -6.66 20.02 5.06
C THR A 84 -5.58 19.74 4.02
N VAL A 85 -5.64 20.43 2.88
CA VAL A 85 -4.65 20.30 1.82
C VAL A 85 -3.30 20.84 2.25
N GLU A 86 -3.30 21.94 3.00
CA GLU A 86 -2.08 22.57 3.55
C GLU A 86 -1.37 21.64 4.54
N ALA A 87 -2.13 20.87 5.30
CA ALA A 87 -1.59 19.90 6.27
C ALA A 87 -1.12 18.58 5.60
N LEU A 88 -1.35 18.39 4.29
CA LEU A 88 -1.09 17.14 3.60
C LEU A 88 0.35 16.63 3.75
N PRO A 89 1.41 17.48 3.67
CA PRO A 89 2.79 17.03 3.89
C PRO A 89 3.02 16.53 5.33
N ASP A 90 2.48 17.20 6.33
CA ASP A 90 2.59 16.79 7.74
C ASP A 90 1.80 15.49 8.00
N ILE A 91 0.58 15.40 7.45
CA ILE A 91 -0.24 14.17 7.50
C ILE A 91 0.53 12.99 6.85
N GLU A 92 1.21 13.21 5.73
CA GLU A 92 2.02 12.19 5.08
C GLU A 92 3.16 11.73 5.98
N ASP A 93 3.87 12.64 6.63
CA ASP A 93 4.97 12.32 7.55
C ASP A 93 4.47 11.50 8.75
N ARG A 94 3.37 11.92 9.37
CA ARG A 94 2.74 11.24 10.51
C ARG A 94 2.20 9.85 10.15
N LEU A 95 1.59 9.69 8.98
CA LEU A 95 1.14 8.39 8.50
C LEU A 95 2.31 7.44 8.18
N ASN A 96 3.43 7.98 7.68
CA ASN A 96 4.65 7.20 7.51
C ASN A 96 5.24 6.75 8.86
N ALA A 97 5.17 7.58 9.90
CA ALA A 97 5.58 7.20 11.26
C ALA A 97 4.68 6.06 11.80
N ALA A 98 3.36 6.15 11.62
CA ALA A 98 2.41 5.11 11.98
C ALA A 98 2.71 3.77 11.27
N LEU A 99 2.95 3.82 9.95
CA LEU A 99 3.33 2.64 9.16
C LEU A 99 4.62 2.01 9.68
N ALA A 100 5.64 2.83 9.96
CA ALA A 100 6.95 2.39 10.41
C ALA A 100 6.90 1.68 11.76
N ALA A 101 6.08 2.18 12.70
CA ALA A 101 5.88 1.57 14.02
C ALA A 101 5.38 0.13 13.95
N GLN A 102 4.67 -0.23 12.88
CA GLN A 102 4.13 -1.58 12.67
C GLN A 102 5.06 -2.51 11.86
N ILE A 103 6.27 -2.06 11.50
CA ILE A 103 7.20 -2.91 10.76
C ILE A 103 7.95 -3.84 11.73
N PRO A 104 7.86 -5.17 11.56
CA PRO A 104 8.60 -6.09 12.42
C PRO A 104 10.11 -5.82 12.40
N ARG A 105 10.74 -5.67 13.56
CA ARG A 105 12.18 -5.34 13.71
C ARG A 105 13.11 -6.21 12.88
N ARG A 106 12.71 -7.44 12.57
CA ARG A 106 13.50 -8.37 11.75
C ARG A 106 13.63 -7.92 10.28
N VAL A 107 12.76 -7.05 9.79
CA VAL A 107 12.84 -6.47 8.44
C VAL A 107 14.14 -5.67 8.30
N PHE A 108 14.54 -4.95 9.34
CA PHE A 108 15.70 -4.06 9.35
C PHE A 108 17.06 -4.79 9.55
N LYS A 109 17.06 -6.05 9.98
CA LYS A 109 18.32 -6.76 10.32
C LYS A 109 19.24 -7.02 9.12
N ARG A 110 18.71 -7.12 7.91
CA ARG A 110 19.49 -7.40 6.68
C ARG A 110 18.92 -6.62 5.51
N PRO A 111 19.73 -6.30 4.48
CA PRO A 111 19.24 -5.70 3.26
C PRO A 111 18.14 -6.56 2.62
N ARG A 112 17.06 -5.93 2.12
CA ARG A 112 15.91 -6.60 1.54
C ARG A 112 15.63 -6.10 0.12
N ASP A 113 15.10 -7.01 -0.68
CA ASP A 113 14.51 -6.63 -1.95
C ASP A 113 13.26 -5.76 -1.69
N THR A 114 13.14 -4.68 -2.43
CA THR A 114 12.11 -3.66 -2.23
C THR A 114 11.41 -3.37 -3.55
N ALA A 115 10.09 -3.29 -3.55
CA ALA A 115 9.33 -2.82 -4.69
C ALA A 115 8.82 -1.41 -4.44
N VAL A 116 8.79 -0.59 -5.50
CA VAL A 116 8.07 0.68 -5.52
C VAL A 116 7.04 0.62 -6.63
N ASP A 117 5.83 1.09 -6.33
CA ASP A 117 4.71 1.07 -7.25
C ASP A 117 3.76 2.23 -6.99
N TYR A 118 3.01 2.64 -7.99
CA TYR A 118 1.90 3.57 -7.86
C TYR A 118 0.60 2.82 -7.56
N HIS A 119 -0.20 3.38 -6.68
CA HIS A 119 -1.57 2.95 -6.41
C HIS A 119 -2.53 4.08 -6.74
N GLU A 120 -3.51 3.81 -7.57
CA GLU A 120 -4.49 4.77 -8.05
C GLU A 120 -5.86 4.48 -7.45
N GLN A 121 -6.56 5.55 -7.05
CA GLN A 121 -7.95 5.53 -6.64
C GLN A 121 -8.75 6.42 -7.57
N ALA A 122 -9.74 5.84 -8.25
CA ALA A 122 -10.63 6.57 -9.14
C ALA A 122 -11.34 7.73 -8.42
N TYR A 123 -11.43 8.87 -9.09
CA TYR A 123 -12.12 10.06 -8.63
C TYR A 123 -13.23 10.45 -9.61
N TYR A 124 -14.46 10.55 -9.11
CA TYR A 124 -15.65 10.84 -9.89
C TYR A 124 -16.26 12.22 -9.59
N GLY A 125 -15.71 12.96 -8.63
CA GLY A 125 -16.17 14.27 -8.24
C GLY A 125 -15.91 15.35 -9.28
N LYS A 126 -16.45 16.55 -9.03
CA LYS A 126 -16.21 17.72 -9.87
C LYS A 126 -14.74 18.14 -9.78
N THR A 127 -14.19 18.61 -10.91
CA THR A 127 -12.78 19.03 -11.02
C THR A 127 -12.41 20.16 -10.08
N GLU A 128 -13.32 21.08 -9.88
CA GLU A 128 -13.13 22.31 -9.10
C GLU A 128 -13.07 22.07 -7.58
N GLN A 129 -13.64 20.96 -7.13
CA GLN A 129 -13.75 20.63 -5.70
C GLN A 129 -12.51 19.90 -5.14
N ALA A 130 -11.60 19.45 -6.00
CA ALA A 130 -10.47 18.61 -5.61
C ALA A 130 -9.13 19.37 -5.65
N GLU A 131 -9.16 20.71 -5.71
CA GLU A 131 -7.99 21.62 -5.73
C GLU A 131 -6.90 21.20 -6.74
N GLY A 132 -7.28 20.52 -7.82
CA GLY A 132 -6.35 20.08 -8.85
C GLY A 132 -5.39 18.94 -8.44
N LEU A 133 -5.50 18.38 -7.23
CA LEU A 133 -4.58 17.36 -6.71
C LEU A 133 -4.84 15.92 -7.21
N TRP A 134 -5.57 15.77 -8.28
CA TRP A 134 -5.77 14.49 -8.97
C TRP A 134 -4.87 14.40 -10.21
N VAL A 135 -4.42 13.21 -10.53
CA VAL A 135 -3.61 12.94 -11.72
C VAL A 135 -4.46 12.35 -12.85
N ARG A 136 -4.10 12.65 -14.09
CA ARG A 136 -4.67 11.99 -15.28
C ARG A 136 -3.93 10.70 -15.58
N ALA A 137 -4.69 9.63 -15.85
CA ALA A 137 -4.18 8.36 -16.35
C ALA A 137 -5.11 7.80 -17.43
N ALA A 138 -4.74 6.66 -18.01
CA ALA A 138 -5.65 5.93 -18.90
C ALA A 138 -6.98 5.66 -18.17
N ALA A 139 -8.10 5.92 -18.84
CA ALA A 139 -9.40 5.75 -18.22
C ALA A 139 -9.60 4.33 -17.70
N GLN A 140 -9.93 4.22 -16.43
CA GLN A 140 -10.27 3.00 -15.73
C GLN A 140 -11.52 3.25 -14.91
N ASP A 141 -12.39 2.26 -14.79
CA ASP A 141 -13.64 2.36 -14.02
C ASP A 141 -14.49 3.58 -14.38
N GLY A 142 -14.44 4.03 -15.66
CA GLY A 142 -15.25 5.15 -16.16
C GLY A 142 -14.71 6.56 -15.90
N THR A 143 -13.51 6.71 -15.34
CA THR A 143 -12.87 8.03 -15.13
C THR A 143 -11.42 8.05 -15.58
N PRO A 144 -10.90 9.18 -16.11
CA PRO A 144 -9.47 9.41 -16.35
C PRO A 144 -8.77 10.11 -15.17
N ARG A 145 -9.47 10.35 -14.04
CA ARG A 145 -8.97 11.11 -12.88
C ARG A 145 -8.75 10.18 -11.70
N PHE A 146 -7.59 10.31 -11.07
CA PHE A 146 -7.19 9.45 -9.95
C PHE A 146 -6.47 10.23 -8.88
N TYR A 147 -6.75 9.94 -7.61
CA TYR A 147 -5.79 10.18 -6.55
C TYR A 147 -4.74 9.08 -6.59
N ARG A 148 -3.49 9.47 -6.59
CA ARG A 148 -2.36 8.55 -6.71
C ARG A 148 -1.47 8.63 -5.49
N VAL A 149 -1.03 7.47 -5.03
CA VAL A 149 0.01 7.35 -4.00
C VAL A 149 1.11 6.45 -4.53
N ALA A 150 2.37 6.79 -4.22
CA ALA A 150 3.48 5.88 -4.41
C ALA A 150 3.77 5.14 -3.10
N THR A 151 4.09 3.86 -3.19
CA THR A 151 4.39 3.04 -2.02
C THR A 151 5.70 2.30 -2.18
N ALA A 152 6.48 2.19 -1.09
CA ALA A 152 7.61 1.29 -0.99
C ALA A 152 7.22 0.06 -0.16
N TYR A 153 7.49 -1.12 -0.69
CA TYR A 153 7.04 -2.40 -0.15
C TYR A 153 8.21 -3.38 -0.01
N VAL A 154 8.29 -4.08 1.12
CA VAL A 154 9.32 -5.11 1.32
C VAL A 154 8.97 -6.41 0.58
N ILE A 155 9.92 -6.93 -0.19
CA ILE A 155 9.81 -8.26 -0.79
C ILE A 155 10.56 -9.27 0.09
N TRP A 156 9.85 -9.86 1.04
CA TRP A 156 10.44 -10.84 1.92
C TRP A 156 9.48 -11.95 2.32
N ARG A 157 9.63 -13.13 1.72
CA ARG A 157 8.74 -14.29 1.90
C ARG A 157 7.28 -13.89 1.65
N ASP A 158 6.37 -14.28 2.55
CA ASP A 158 4.95 -13.95 2.50
C ASP A 158 4.58 -12.70 3.32
N MET A 159 5.59 -11.92 3.72
CA MET A 159 5.38 -10.68 4.45
C MET A 159 4.90 -9.59 3.49
N ARG A 160 3.78 -8.96 3.83
CA ARG A 160 3.16 -7.87 3.06
C ARG A 160 3.21 -6.61 3.91
N VAL A 161 4.34 -5.90 3.86
CA VAL A 161 4.57 -4.70 4.67
C VAL A 161 4.88 -3.52 3.77
N THR A 162 4.08 -2.48 3.88
CA THR A 162 4.35 -1.17 3.29
C THR A 162 5.34 -0.44 4.19
N LEU A 163 6.44 -0.01 3.60
CA LEU A 163 7.55 0.65 4.32
C LEU A 163 7.38 2.16 4.36
N ALA A 164 6.88 2.72 3.26
CA ALA A 164 6.67 4.16 3.11
C ALA A 164 5.60 4.42 2.04
N ILE A 165 4.94 5.57 2.16
CA ILE A 165 3.96 6.10 1.20
C ILE A 165 4.31 7.55 0.86
N LYS A 166 3.90 8.00 -0.33
CA LYS A 166 3.94 9.38 -0.76
C LYS A 166 2.66 9.71 -1.51
N PHE A 167 2.01 10.80 -1.18
CA PHE A 167 0.94 11.36 -1.99
C PHE A 167 1.53 11.96 -3.27
N ILE A 168 0.89 11.73 -4.42
CA ILE A 168 1.39 12.18 -5.72
C ILE A 168 0.48 13.26 -6.24
N THR A 169 1.06 14.43 -6.45
CA THR A 169 0.43 15.59 -7.10
C THR A 169 0.72 15.59 -8.60
N PRO A 170 0.02 16.41 -9.40
CA PRO A 170 0.33 16.58 -10.82
C PRO A 170 1.76 17.06 -11.11
N ASP A 171 2.37 17.78 -10.17
CA ASP A 171 3.72 18.35 -10.30
C ASP A 171 4.82 17.37 -9.90
N ASP A 172 4.47 16.25 -9.30
CA ASP A 172 5.45 15.23 -8.92
C ASP A 172 5.95 14.44 -10.12
N ASP A 173 7.27 14.41 -10.28
CA ASP A 173 7.93 13.55 -11.25
C ASP A 173 8.37 12.20 -10.63
N PRO A 174 8.67 11.19 -11.47
CA PRO A 174 9.14 9.90 -10.97
C PRO A 174 10.47 9.93 -10.23
N VAL A 175 11.35 10.90 -10.49
CA VAL A 175 12.65 11.05 -9.83
C VAL A 175 12.44 11.59 -8.43
N GLY A 176 11.69 12.69 -8.29
CA GLY A 176 11.33 13.28 -7.00
C GLY A 176 10.55 12.30 -6.12
N THR A 177 9.58 11.59 -6.70
CA THR A 177 8.83 10.53 -6.01
C THR A 177 9.76 9.45 -5.47
N LEU A 178 10.67 8.93 -6.28
CA LEU A 178 11.60 7.87 -5.88
C LEU A 178 12.60 8.38 -4.83
N SER A 179 13.12 9.60 -5.01
CA SER A 179 14.03 10.24 -4.06
C SER A 179 13.39 10.39 -2.68
N SER A 180 12.16 10.89 -2.62
CA SER A 180 11.40 11.04 -1.38
C SER A 180 11.19 9.69 -0.67
N LEU A 181 10.75 8.65 -1.37
CA LEU A 181 10.59 7.32 -0.78
C LEU A 181 11.92 6.75 -0.27
N LEU A 182 13.01 6.89 -1.04
CA LEU A 182 14.33 6.41 -0.63
C LEU A 182 14.86 7.18 0.59
N ALA A 183 14.63 8.48 0.68
CA ALA A 183 14.97 9.29 1.85
C ALA A 183 14.25 8.78 3.12
N ARG A 184 12.95 8.49 3.02
CA ARG A 184 12.17 7.88 4.12
C ARG A 184 12.72 6.51 4.53
N LEU A 185 13.05 5.65 3.58
CA LEU A 185 13.66 4.35 3.88
C LEU A 185 15.01 4.50 4.58
N SER A 186 15.82 5.49 4.16
CA SER A 186 17.08 5.80 4.80
C SER A 186 16.89 6.30 6.24
N GLY A 187 15.94 7.18 6.48
CA GLY A 187 15.57 7.66 7.82
C GLY A 187 15.15 6.53 8.77
N LEU A 188 14.55 5.47 8.24
CA LEU A 188 14.22 4.26 8.99
C LEU A 188 15.41 3.31 9.20
N ASN A 189 16.62 3.66 8.73
CA ASN A 189 17.77 2.75 8.68
C ASN A 189 17.48 1.44 7.92
N TYR A 190 16.54 1.49 6.98
CA TYR A 190 16.19 0.35 6.15
C TYR A 190 17.16 0.22 4.97
N ARG A 191 17.72 -0.98 4.79
CA ARG A 191 18.70 -1.26 3.75
C ARG A 191 18.07 -1.97 2.55
N VAL A 192 18.01 -1.28 1.42
CA VAL A 192 17.56 -1.84 0.16
C VAL A 192 18.66 -2.73 -0.42
N LYS A 193 18.33 -3.98 -0.77
CA LYS A 193 19.21 -4.91 -1.49
C LYS A 193 19.12 -4.72 -2.99
N THR A 194 17.91 -4.82 -3.53
CA THR A 194 17.59 -4.58 -4.93
C THR A 194 16.24 -3.89 -4.99
N LEU A 195 16.17 -2.84 -5.77
CA LEU A 195 14.96 -2.07 -6.01
C LEU A 195 14.26 -2.59 -7.27
N TYR A 196 12.98 -2.89 -7.17
CA TYR A 196 12.13 -3.33 -8.28
C TYR A 196 11.10 -2.26 -8.57
N LEU A 197 11.15 -1.70 -9.76
CA LEU A 197 10.34 -0.56 -10.19
C LEU A 197 9.39 -0.97 -11.32
N ASP A 198 8.19 -0.40 -11.32
CA ASP A 198 7.24 -0.57 -12.40
C ASP A 198 7.58 0.29 -13.62
N ARG A 199 6.83 0.10 -14.71
CA ARG A 199 6.97 0.84 -15.99
C ARG A 199 6.82 2.36 -15.84
N GLY A 200 6.09 2.81 -14.83
CA GLY A 200 6.00 4.23 -14.48
C GLY A 200 7.34 4.91 -14.18
N PHE A 201 8.38 4.11 -13.88
CA PHE A 201 9.73 4.56 -13.56
C PHE A 201 10.74 4.30 -14.70
N ASP A 202 10.33 3.92 -15.90
CA ASP A 202 11.24 3.57 -17.02
C ASP A 202 11.81 4.79 -17.78
N GLY A 203 11.84 5.95 -17.14
CA GLY A 203 12.37 7.21 -17.70
C GLY A 203 13.89 7.34 -17.57
N VAL A 204 14.50 8.10 -18.51
CA VAL A 204 15.95 8.40 -18.51
C VAL A 204 16.37 9.12 -17.23
N GLY A 205 15.54 10.05 -16.73
CA GLY A 205 15.78 10.74 -15.46
C GLY A 205 15.97 9.78 -14.29
N VAL A 206 15.09 8.77 -14.15
CA VAL A 206 15.18 7.73 -13.10
C VAL A 206 16.44 6.87 -13.27
N MET A 207 16.78 6.48 -14.51
CA MET A 207 18.01 5.71 -14.78
C MET A 207 19.27 6.49 -14.37
N ARG A 208 19.32 7.78 -14.73
CA ARG A 208 20.41 8.69 -14.33
C ARG A 208 20.46 8.86 -12.82
N PHE A 209 19.33 9.15 -12.17
CA PHE A 209 19.24 9.29 -10.72
C PHE A 209 19.80 8.07 -10.00
N LEU A 210 19.33 6.88 -10.37
CA LEU A 210 19.79 5.62 -9.76
C LEU A 210 21.27 5.37 -10.01
N THR A 211 21.79 5.79 -11.16
CA THR A 211 23.20 5.55 -11.53
C THR A 211 24.14 6.57 -10.91
N LEU A 212 23.77 7.84 -10.87
CA LEU A 212 24.66 8.92 -10.46
C LEU A 212 24.53 9.28 -8.98
N HIS A 213 23.30 9.23 -8.46
CA HIS A 213 22.99 9.71 -7.10
C HIS A 213 22.73 8.60 -6.08
N THR A 214 22.73 7.34 -6.51
CA THR A 214 22.59 6.20 -5.60
C THR A 214 23.64 5.11 -5.88
N ARG A 215 23.81 4.18 -4.92
CA ARG A 215 24.59 2.96 -5.13
C ARG A 215 23.68 1.72 -5.23
N LEU A 216 22.40 1.94 -5.40
CA LEU A 216 21.41 0.86 -5.39
C LEU A 216 21.49 0.00 -6.66
N ARG A 217 21.17 -1.25 -6.49
CA ARG A 217 20.87 -2.17 -7.59
C ARG A 217 19.40 -2.03 -7.91
N ALA A 218 19.03 -1.89 -9.19
CA ALA A 218 17.63 -1.78 -9.57
C ALA A 218 17.29 -2.59 -10.83
N VAL A 219 16.05 -3.09 -10.85
CA VAL A 219 15.42 -3.74 -12.00
C VAL A 219 14.13 -2.99 -12.29
N ILE A 220 14.05 -2.36 -13.46
CA ILE A 220 12.91 -1.55 -13.88
C ILE A 220 12.21 -2.25 -15.03
N ALA A 221 10.89 -2.46 -14.95
CA ALA A 221 10.14 -2.94 -16.10
C ALA A 221 10.15 -1.87 -17.19
N CYS A 222 10.51 -2.25 -18.41
CA CYS A 222 10.61 -1.34 -19.53
C CYS A 222 9.39 -1.47 -20.45
N THR A 223 8.84 -0.35 -20.86
CA THR A 223 7.77 -0.30 -21.85
C THR A 223 8.32 -0.63 -23.23
N ILE A 224 7.63 -1.51 -23.97
CA ILE A 224 7.94 -1.82 -25.35
C ILE A 224 7.41 -0.69 -26.22
N ARG A 225 8.32 0.13 -26.76
CA ARG A 225 8.00 1.34 -27.56
C ARG A 225 8.38 1.15 -29.02
N GLY A 226 7.67 1.87 -29.89
CA GLY A 226 7.86 1.87 -31.34
C GLY A 226 6.94 0.87 -32.06
N LYS A 227 6.68 1.11 -33.34
CA LYS A 227 5.96 0.16 -34.23
C LYS A 227 6.92 -0.91 -34.76
N THR A 228 8.03 -0.53 -35.36
CA THR A 228 9.09 -1.40 -35.90
C THR A 228 10.45 -1.12 -35.26
N GLY A 229 10.68 0.08 -34.75
CA GLY A 229 11.90 0.53 -34.07
C GLY A 229 11.80 0.53 -32.55
N GLY A 230 12.71 1.29 -31.91
CA GLY A 230 12.75 1.43 -30.46
C GLY A 230 13.03 0.10 -29.73
N THR A 231 12.53 -0.04 -28.52
CA THR A 231 12.68 -1.27 -27.74
C THR A 231 11.93 -2.46 -28.35
N ARG A 232 10.96 -2.23 -29.23
CA ARG A 232 10.24 -3.28 -29.97
C ARG A 232 11.15 -4.01 -30.96
N ALA A 233 12.09 -3.32 -31.61
CA ALA A 233 13.04 -3.94 -32.53
C ALA A 233 13.91 -5.02 -31.84
N LEU A 234 14.05 -4.92 -30.51
CA LEU A 234 14.79 -5.91 -29.72
C LEU A 234 13.95 -7.15 -29.39
N CYS A 235 12.62 -7.14 -29.58
CA CYS A 235 11.73 -8.26 -29.30
C CYS A 235 11.80 -9.33 -30.39
N ARG A 236 12.97 -9.92 -30.62
CA ARG A 236 13.27 -10.87 -31.69
C ARG A 236 14.10 -12.05 -31.21
N GLY A 237 14.17 -13.09 -32.02
CA GLY A 237 14.99 -14.27 -31.74
C GLY A 237 14.22 -15.40 -31.03
N ARG A 238 14.92 -16.53 -30.86
CA ARG A 238 14.32 -17.78 -30.32
C ARG A 238 14.33 -17.87 -28.80
N GLY A 239 15.23 -17.18 -28.13
CA GLY A 239 15.42 -17.22 -26.67
C GLY A 239 15.53 -15.86 -26.03
N SER A 240 15.55 -15.87 -24.70
CA SER A 240 15.84 -14.67 -23.90
C SER A 240 17.33 -14.33 -23.96
N TYR A 241 17.68 -13.04 -23.96
CA TYR A 241 19.06 -12.58 -24.09
C TYR A 241 19.31 -11.26 -23.36
N ARG A 242 20.57 -10.87 -23.21
CA ARG A 242 20.97 -9.55 -22.72
C ARG A 242 21.47 -8.69 -23.87
N THR A 243 21.23 -7.40 -23.79
CA THR A 243 21.73 -6.42 -24.74
C THR A 243 21.91 -5.07 -24.05
N ARG A 244 22.44 -4.11 -24.76
CA ARG A 244 22.49 -2.71 -24.36
C ARG A 244 21.62 -1.89 -25.28
N TYR A 245 21.00 -0.86 -24.73
CA TYR A 245 20.16 0.04 -25.49
C TYR A 245 20.33 1.48 -25.01
N THR A 246 20.40 2.43 -25.95
CA THR A 246 20.50 3.85 -25.66
C THR A 246 19.12 4.49 -25.74
N PHE A 247 18.64 4.92 -24.61
CA PHE A 247 17.41 5.69 -24.48
C PHE A 247 17.70 7.17 -24.73
N HIS A 248 16.81 7.85 -25.46
CA HIS A 248 16.90 9.29 -25.72
C HIS A 248 15.67 10.00 -25.18
N ARG A 249 15.89 11.12 -24.51
CA ARG A 249 14.84 12.05 -24.09
C ARG A 249 15.35 13.48 -24.25
N PRO A 250 14.57 14.40 -24.86
CA PRO A 250 15.02 15.79 -25.08
C PRO A 250 15.52 16.44 -23.78
N GLU A 251 14.76 16.29 -22.69
CA GLU A 251 15.01 16.92 -21.39
C GLU A 251 16.19 16.30 -20.62
N HIS A 252 16.50 15.03 -20.89
CA HIS A 252 17.51 14.27 -20.14
C HIS A 252 18.68 13.75 -21.00
N GLY A 253 18.65 13.99 -22.31
CA GLY A 253 19.67 13.52 -23.26
C GLY A 253 19.65 11.99 -23.43
N ALA A 254 20.80 11.42 -23.79
CA ALA A 254 20.98 10.00 -24.02
C ALA A 254 21.47 9.26 -22.76
N PHE A 255 20.99 8.05 -22.55
CA PHE A 255 21.45 7.14 -21.50
C PHE A 255 21.47 5.70 -21.99
N THR A 256 22.64 5.05 -21.91
CA THR A 256 22.80 3.65 -22.30
C THR A 256 22.68 2.74 -21.08
N ALA A 257 21.75 1.80 -21.14
CA ALA A 257 21.51 0.82 -20.06
C ALA A 257 21.64 -0.62 -20.56
N ASP A 258 21.98 -1.53 -19.66
CA ASP A 258 21.87 -2.96 -19.87
C ASP A 258 20.41 -3.38 -19.82
N LEU A 259 19.99 -4.25 -20.75
CA LEU A 259 18.64 -4.80 -20.81
C LEU A 259 18.65 -6.31 -20.65
N ALA A 260 17.67 -6.84 -19.91
CA ALA A 260 17.29 -8.24 -19.95
C ALA A 260 16.04 -8.41 -20.82
N MET A 261 16.19 -9.07 -21.95
CA MET A 261 15.13 -9.41 -22.89
C MET A 261 14.58 -10.80 -22.54
N CYS A 262 13.40 -10.83 -21.93
CA CYS A 262 12.80 -12.08 -21.46
C CYS A 262 11.66 -12.51 -22.38
N LYS A 263 11.84 -13.65 -23.06
CA LYS A 263 10.76 -14.31 -23.81
C LYS A 263 9.94 -15.15 -22.86
N VAL A 264 8.69 -14.80 -22.67
CA VAL A 264 7.76 -15.46 -21.77
C VAL A 264 6.64 -16.13 -22.57
N PHE A 265 6.18 -17.28 -22.10
CA PHE A 265 5.08 -17.99 -22.75
C PHE A 265 3.85 -17.87 -21.87
N THR A 266 2.81 -17.24 -22.39
CA THR A 266 1.50 -17.15 -21.72
C THR A 266 0.59 -18.23 -22.28
N THR A 267 -0.02 -19.01 -21.40
CA THR A 267 -1.11 -19.91 -21.76
C THR A 267 -2.41 -19.11 -21.72
N ALA A 268 -2.97 -18.78 -22.86
CA ALA A 268 -4.28 -18.14 -22.92
C ALA A 268 -5.35 -19.11 -22.40
N ARG A 269 -6.03 -18.74 -21.32
CA ARG A 269 -6.99 -19.60 -20.60
C ARG A 269 -8.38 -19.66 -21.24
N ARG A 270 -8.60 -19.11 -22.45
CA ARG A 270 -9.97 -18.74 -22.84
C ARG A 270 -10.65 -19.51 -23.98
N THR A 271 -10.02 -20.42 -24.67
CA THR A 271 -10.71 -21.31 -25.62
C THR A 271 -9.90 -22.58 -25.80
N GLY A 272 -10.48 -23.74 -25.78
CA GLY A 272 -9.88 -25.08 -25.77
C GLY A 272 -8.88 -25.46 -26.89
N ARG A 273 -8.37 -24.50 -27.64
CA ARG A 273 -7.25 -24.59 -28.57
C ARG A 273 -6.30 -23.40 -28.27
N ASN A 274 -5.30 -23.64 -27.44
CA ASN A 274 -4.36 -22.59 -27.07
C ASN A 274 -2.99 -22.79 -27.70
N PRO A 275 -2.62 -22.03 -28.72
CA PRO A 275 -1.22 -21.86 -29.05
C PRO A 275 -0.55 -21.11 -27.87
N ARG A 276 0.57 -21.64 -27.37
CA ARG A 276 1.47 -20.91 -26.47
C ARG A 276 1.91 -19.63 -27.19
N ARG A 277 1.33 -18.50 -26.82
CA ARG A 277 1.75 -17.21 -27.38
C ARG A 277 3.03 -16.80 -26.68
N ALA A 278 4.09 -16.62 -27.44
CA ALA A 278 5.30 -16.01 -26.94
C ALA A 278 5.10 -14.48 -26.84
N ASP A 279 5.43 -13.93 -25.68
CA ASP A 279 5.44 -12.49 -25.46
C ASP A 279 6.83 -12.08 -24.92
N TRP A 280 7.11 -10.78 -24.92
CA TRP A 280 8.37 -10.24 -24.45
C TRP A 280 8.18 -9.33 -23.24
N MET A 281 9.06 -9.50 -22.26
CA MET A 281 9.22 -8.57 -21.14
C MET A 281 10.65 -8.04 -21.15
N ILE A 282 10.77 -6.71 -21.05
CA ILE A 282 12.05 -6.02 -21.06
C ILE A 282 12.29 -5.46 -19.67
N PHE A 283 13.49 -5.67 -19.15
CA PHE A 283 13.93 -5.08 -17.88
C PHE A 283 15.20 -4.29 -18.07
N ILE A 284 15.19 -3.04 -17.58
CA ILE A 284 16.37 -2.19 -17.47
C ILE A 284 17.11 -2.60 -16.20
N LEU A 285 18.41 -2.82 -16.32
CA LEU A 285 19.28 -3.29 -15.24
C LEU A 285 20.25 -2.19 -14.82
N ILE A 286 20.14 -1.73 -13.58
CA ILE A 286 21.09 -0.80 -12.98
C ILE A 286 21.92 -1.59 -11.95
N ARG A 287 23.21 -1.73 -12.22
CA ARG A 287 24.15 -2.52 -11.39
C ARG A 287 23.68 -3.93 -11.06
N CYS A 288 22.87 -4.53 -11.94
CA CYS A 288 22.38 -5.89 -11.81
C CYS A 288 23.03 -6.83 -12.82
N ALA A 289 23.46 -7.99 -12.36
CA ALA A 289 23.90 -9.10 -13.18
C ALA A 289 22.83 -10.22 -13.14
N GLY A 290 22.97 -11.21 -14.01
CA GLY A 290 22.12 -12.40 -14.03
C GLY A 290 21.54 -12.69 -15.42
N PHE A 291 21.09 -13.93 -15.62
CA PHE A 291 20.41 -14.33 -16.83
C PHE A 291 19.00 -13.73 -16.87
N PRO A 292 18.45 -13.43 -18.05
CA PRO A 292 17.14 -12.79 -18.18
C PRO A 292 16.02 -13.54 -17.45
N GLN A 293 16.02 -14.86 -17.46
CA GLN A 293 15.02 -15.67 -16.75
C GLN A 293 15.09 -15.50 -15.23
N GLN A 294 16.30 -15.36 -14.68
CA GLN A 294 16.52 -15.11 -13.25
C GLN A 294 16.01 -13.71 -12.87
N VAL A 295 16.27 -12.71 -13.74
CA VAL A 295 15.75 -11.33 -13.59
C VAL A 295 14.23 -11.35 -13.60
N HIS A 296 13.61 -12.00 -14.57
CA HIS A 296 12.17 -12.13 -14.68
C HIS A 296 11.58 -12.84 -13.44
N HIS A 297 12.17 -13.94 -13.01
CA HIS A 297 11.71 -14.66 -11.81
C HIS A 297 11.83 -13.79 -10.55
N ALA A 298 12.93 -13.09 -10.38
CA ALA A 298 13.12 -12.15 -9.27
C ALA A 298 12.12 -10.99 -9.33
N TYR A 299 11.90 -10.41 -10.50
CA TYR A 299 10.93 -9.33 -10.70
C TYR A 299 9.49 -9.78 -10.43
N ARG A 300 9.12 -11.01 -10.77
CA ARG A 300 7.78 -11.54 -10.47
C ARG A 300 7.43 -11.50 -8.98
N ARG A 301 8.41 -11.55 -8.08
CA ARG A 301 8.16 -11.41 -6.63
C ARG A 301 7.62 -10.03 -6.26
N ARG A 302 7.81 -9.00 -7.13
CA ARG A 302 7.18 -7.68 -7.00
C ARG A 302 5.65 -7.77 -6.96
N PHE A 303 5.04 -8.73 -7.64
CA PHE A 303 3.59 -8.92 -7.60
C PHE A 303 3.01 -9.18 -6.19
N GLY A 304 3.87 -9.37 -5.19
CA GLY A 304 3.47 -9.29 -3.79
C GLY A 304 2.84 -7.95 -3.40
N ILE A 305 3.24 -6.83 -4.06
CA ILE A 305 2.67 -5.49 -3.84
C ILE A 305 1.20 -5.43 -4.30
N GLU A 306 0.87 -6.05 -5.45
CA GLU A 306 -0.53 -6.13 -5.92
C GLU A 306 -1.41 -6.93 -4.96
N SER A 307 -0.84 -7.99 -4.37
CA SER A 307 -1.51 -8.75 -3.31
C SER A 307 -1.67 -7.92 -2.03
N SER A 308 -0.73 -7.03 -1.71
CA SER A 308 -0.84 -6.07 -0.60
C SER A 308 -1.99 -5.09 -0.85
N TYR A 309 -2.05 -4.49 -2.04
CA TYR A 309 -3.15 -3.60 -2.41
C TYR A 309 -4.52 -4.30 -2.40
N ARG A 310 -4.57 -5.56 -2.82
CA ARG A 310 -5.79 -6.38 -2.73
C ARG A 310 -6.21 -6.62 -1.28
N CYS A 311 -5.26 -6.83 -0.37
CA CYS A 311 -5.54 -6.90 1.06
C CYS A 311 -6.00 -5.54 1.60
N ALA A 312 -5.33 -4.45 1.23
CA ALA A 312 -5.67 -3.09 1.64
C ALA A 312 -7.08 -2.67 1.18
N ARG A 313 -7.50 -3.04 -0.04
CA ARG A 313 -8.87 -2.78 -0.52
C ARG A 313 -9.95 -3.35 0.41
N ARG A 314 -9.66 -4.41 1.16
CA ARG A 314 -10.61 -5.02 2.11
C ARG A 314 -10.72 -4.27 3.44
N THR A 315 -9.84 -3.34 3.68
CA THR A 315 -9.76 -2.52 4.90
C THR A 315 -9.82 -1.04 4.57
N ARG A 316 -10.38 -0.65 3.42
CA ARG A 316 -10.47 0.73 2.98
C ARG A 316 -11.90 1.23 3.08
N GLY A 317 -12.11 2.28 3.87
CA GLY A 317 -13.38 3.00 3.94
C GLY A 317 -13.70 3.70 2.62
N TRP A 318 -14.98 3.90 2.38
CA TRP A 318 -15.47 4.60 1.20
C TRP A 318 -15.73 6.06 1.53
N THR A 319 -15.61 6.92 0.53
CA THR A 319 -15.93 8.33 0.68
C THR A 319 -16.32 8.96 -0.65
N THR A 320 -17.31 9.81 -0.61
CA THR A 320 -17.68 10.73 -1.69
C THR A 320 -17.07 12.12 -1.49
N SER A 321 -16.39 12.36 -0.36
CA SER A 321 -15.76 13.63 -0.07
C SER A 321 -14.77 14.04 -1.17
N PRO A 322 -14.76 15.29 -1.62
CA PRO A 322 -13.74 15.81 -2.53
C PRO A 322 -12.39 16.04 -1.83
N ASN A 323 -12.34 16.06 -0.49
CA ASN A 323 -11.14 16.35 0.30
C ASN A 323 -10.00 15.34 0.02
N PRO A 324 -8.88 15.77 -0.59
CA PRO A 324 -7.78 14.88 -0.95
C PRO A 324 -7.04 14.34 0.27
N ALA A 325 -6.91 15.11 1.36
CA ALA A 325 -6.24 14.71 2.57
C ALA A 325 -7.01 13.57 3.28
N LEU A 326 -8.33 13.68 3.41
CA LEU A 326 -9.17 12.60 3.92
C LEU A 326 -9.06 11.32 3.06
N ARG A 327 -9.06 11.46 1.73
CA ARG A 327 -8.87 10.31 0.82
C ARG A 327 -7.51 9.66 0.98
N PHE A 328 -6.47 10.48 1.14
CA PHE A 328 -5.12 9.99 1.41
C PHE A 328 -5.05 9.23 2.74
N VAL A 329 -5.64 9.78 3.81
CA VAL A 329 -5.73 9.09 5.11
C VAL A 329 -6.41 7.73 4.97
N LEU A 330 -7.54 7.63 4.26
CA LEU A 330 -8.24 6.35 4.06
C LEU A 330 -7.41 5.33 3.26
N ILE A 331 -6.64 5.77 2.25
CA ILE A 331 -5.72 4.91 1.52
C ILE A 331 -4.58 4.43 2.44
N ALA A 332 -3.94 5.36 3.14
CA ALA A 332 -2.84 5.06 4.05
C ALA A 332 -3.28 4.15 5.21
N LEU A 333 -4.44 4.41 5.78
CA LEU A 333 -5.06 3.58 6.83
C LEU A 333 -5.27 2.14 6.37
N SER A 334 -5.70 1.95 5.13
CA SER A 334 -5.88 0.61 4.58
C SER A 334 -4.56 -0.19 4.52
N LEU A 335 -3.46 0.47 4.14
CA LEU A 335 -2.11 -0.12 4.13
C LEU A 335 -1.58 -0.33 5.55
N PHE A 336 -1.85 0.62 6.44
CA PHE A 336 -1.50 0.54 7.85
C PHE A 336 -2.16 -0.67 8.54
N LEU A 337 -3.45 -0.90 8.32
CA LEU A 337 -4.15 -2.06 8.88
C LEU A 337 -3.57 -3.40 8.39
N VAL A 338 -3.07 -3.45 7.16
CA VAL A 338 -2.30 -4.60 6.67
C VAL A 338 -0.98 -4.76 7.45
N ASN A 339 -0.29 -3.65 7.74
CA ASN A 339 0.94 -3.69 8.55
C ASN A 339 0.65 -4.16 9.98
N VAL A 340 -0.39 -3.63 10.64
CA VAL A 340 -0.87 -4.08 11.97
C VAL A 340 -1.15 -5.57 11.95
N TRP A 341 -1.91 -6.05 10.96
CA TRP A 341 -2.19 -7.48 10.81
C TRP A 341 -0.93 -8.31 10.70
N VAL A 342 0.06 -7.87 9.90
CA VAL A 342 1.32 -8.58 9.75
C VAL A 342 2.13 -8.55 11.04
N ALA A 343 2.18 -7.41 11.75
CA ALA A 343 2.88 -7.27 13.01
C ALA A 343 2.30 -8.21 14.09
N LEU A 344 0.99 -8.18 14.28
CA LEU A 344 0.29 -9.04 15.25
C LEU A 344 0.43 -10.53 14.88
N ARG A 345 0.29 -10.88 13.61
CA ARG A 345 0.53 -12.25 13.15
C ARG A 345 1.96 -12.70 13.42
N TRP A 346 2.92 -11.80 13.22
CA TRP A 346 4.32 -12.07 13.50
C TRP A 346 4.59 -12.23 15.00
N GLN A 347 3.83 -11.57 15.85
CA GLN A 347 3.95 -11.65 17.30
C GLN A 347 3.25 -12.90 17.87
N PHE A 348 2.02 -13.19 17.43
CA PHE A 348 1.12 -14.17 18.07
C PHE A 348 0.96 -15.49 17.29
N ALA A 349 1.29 -15.51 15.99
CA ALA A 349 1.08 -16.69 15.14
C ALA A 349 2.41 -17.34 14.69
N GLN A 350 3.46 -17.25 15.52
CA GLN A 350 4.75 -17.87 15.25
C GLN A 350 5.00 -19.07 16.17
N LEU A 351 5.51 -20.14 15.56
CA LEU A 351 6.04 -21.29 16.27
C LEU A 351 7.56 -21.28 16.19
N PRO A 352 8.28 -21.49 17.31
CA PRO A 352 9.72 -21.72 17.29
C PRO A 352 10.03 -22.96 16.44
N ARG A 353 11.04 -22.86 15.60
CA ARG A 353 11.51 -23.95 14.75
C ARG A 353 13.04 -23.95 14.72
N ARG A 354 13.66 -25.13 14.61
CA ARG A 354 15.12 -25.26 14.40
C ARG A 354 15.52 -24.47 13.15
N GLY A 355 16.42 -23.51 13.31
CA GLY A 355 16.83 -22.60 12.22
C GLY A 355 15.89 -21.44 11.92
N GLY A 356 14.91 -21.14 12.78
CA GLY A 356 14.03 -19.98 12.61
C GLY A 356 12.67 -20.11 13.25
N ARG A 357 11.68 -19.43 12.65
CA ARG A 357 10.28 -19.45 13.11
C ARG A 357 9.36 -19.79 11.94
N LEU A 358 8.34 -20.56 12.21
CA LEU A 358 7.26 -20.86 11.27
C LEU A 358 6.07 -19.97 11.59
N VAL A 359 5.59 -19.21 10.61
CA VAL A 359 4.36 -18.42 10.75
C VAL A 359 3.17 -19.28 10.37
N CYS A 360 2.24 -19.44 11.30
CA CYS A 360 1.00 -20.17 11.07
C CYS A 360 -0.06 -19.22 10.49
N TYR A 361 -0.16 -19.14 9.17
CA TYR A 361 -1.06 -18.21 8.48
C TYR A 361 -2.55 -18.42 8.77
N ALA A 362 -2.96 -19.65 9.06
CA ALA A 362 -4.34 -19.97 9.38
C ALA A 362 -4.76 -19.48 10.76
N HIS A 363 -3.80 -19.25 11.66
CA HIS A 363 -4.07 -18.89 13.05
C HIS A 363 -4.66 -17.48 13.19
N PHE A 364 -4.16 -16.50 12.42
CA PHE A 364 -4.66 -15.12 12.41
C PHE A 364 -4.73 -14.59 10.97
N ARG A 365 -5.91 -14.74 10.34
CA ARG A 365 -6.20 -14.25 8.99
C ARG A 365 -6.63 -12.79 9.02
N LEU A 366 -6.44 -12.05 7.92
CA LEU A 366 -6.87 -10.65 7.80
C LEU A 366 -8.36 -10.47 8.09
N GLN A 367 -9.21 -11.42 7.64
CA GLN A 367 -10.63 -11.38 7.95
C GLN A 367 -10.90 -11.32 9.46
N ARG A 368 -10.14 -12.04 10.27
CA ARG A 368 -10.31 -12.02 11.72
C ARG A 368 -9.97 -10.66 12.34
N LEU A 369 -8.92 -9.97 11.82
CA LEU A 369 -8.64 -8.59 12.23
C LEU A 369 -9.82 -7.67 11.88
N ILE A 370 -10.34 -7.77 10.66
CA ILE A 370 -11.50 -7.01 10.18
C ILE A 370 -12.71 -7.24 11.11
N ASP A 371 -13.07 -8.49 11.34
CA ASP A 371 -14.22 -8.88 12.17
C ASP A 371 -14.06 -8.40 13.62
N TRP A 372 -12.84 -8.43 14.14
CA TRP A 372 -12.56 -8.04 15.51
C TRP A 372 -12.65 -6.52 15.71
N ILE A 373 -12.10 -5.73 14.81
CA ILE A 373 -12.25 -4.26 14.86
C ILE A 373 -13.74 -3.90 14.73
N ALA A 374 -14.45 -4.49 13.76
CA ALA A 374 -15.89 -4.25 13.59
C ALA A 374 -16.69 -4.55 14.87
N ARG A 375 -16.45 -5.70 15.51
CA ARG A 375 -17.11 -6.07 16.77
C ARG A 375 -16.82 -5.12 17.92
N VAL A 376 -15.59 -4.59 18.01
CA VAL A 376 -15.27 -3.61 19.07
C VAL A 376 -16.04 -2.33 18.84
N VAL A 377 -16.13 -1.84 17.60
CA VAL A 377 -16.94 -0.66 17.24
C VAL A 377 -18.42 -0.90 17.56
N GLU A 378 -18.97 -2.02 17.15
CA GLU A 378 -20.37 -2.41 17.44
C GLU A 378 -20.64 -2.55 18.95
N ARG A 379 -19.69 -3.01 19.73
CA ARG A 379 -19.80 -3.11 21.19
C ARG A 379 -19.79 -1.76 21.88
N ILE A 380 -19.04 -0.77 21.33
CA ILE A 380 -18.95 0.58 21.89
C ILE A 380 -20.19 1.39 21.56
N TYR A 381 -20.64 1.34 20.31
CA TYR A 381 -21.68 2.24 19.81
C TYR A 381 -23.03 1.58 19.56
N LEU A 382 -23.18 0.32 19.84
CA LEU A 382 -24.39 -0.51 19.71
C LEU A 382 -24.97 -0.49 18.26
N PRO A 383 -25.10 -1.64 17.63
CA PRO A 383 -25.67 -1.69 16.28
C PRO A 383 -27.18 -1.48 16.31
N VAL A 384 -27.71 -0.77 15.35
CA VAL A 384 -29.15 -0.62 15.13
C VAL A 384 -29.75 -1.98 14.79
N HIS A 385 -30.66 -2.46 15.63
CA HIS A 385 -31.35 -3.75 15.45
C HIS A 385 -32.83 -3.60 15.06
N THR A 386 -33.42 -2.42 15.27
CA THR A 386 -34.87 -2.21 15.08
C THR A 386 -35.14 -0.95 14.32
N ILE A 387 -36.00 -1.04 13.32
CA ILE A 387 -36.53 0.11 12.59
C ILE A 387 -38.04 0.14 12.85
N TYR A 388 -38.55 1.22 13.42
CA TYR A 388 -39.98 1.42 13.65
C TYR A 388 -40.64 1.93 12.37
N ALA A 389 -41.84 1.41 12.06
CA ALA A 389 -42.66 1.95 11.01
C ALA A 389 -43.09 3.39 11.35
N LEU A 390 -43.14 4.27 10.35
CA LEU A 390 -43.68 5.61 10.53
C LEU A 390 -45.19 5.52 10.86
N ALA A 391 -45.60 6.13 11.97
CA ALA A 391 -46.95 6.01 12.46
C ALA A 391 -47.97 6.90 11.75
N SER A 392 -47.56 7.96 11.08
CA SER A 392 -48.40 8.88 10.28
C SER A 392 -47.53 9.71 9.34
N PRO A 393 -48.06 10.23 8.22
CA PRO A 393 -47.41 11.31 7.49
C PRO A 393 -47.28 12.51 8.45
N ILE A 394 -46.14 13.11 8.47
CA ILE A 394 -45.92 14.38 9.19
C ILE A 394 -46.72 15.42 8.39
N ASP A 395 -47.80 15.95 8.98
CA ASP A 395 -48.54 17.09 8.47
C ASP A 395 -47.69 18.34 8.43
#